data_e225b65a491f0760baa328f5f09c4399
#
_entry.id   e225b65a491f0760baa328f5f09c4399
#
_cell.length_a   1.000
_cell.length_b   1.000
_cell.length_c   1.000
_cell.angle_alpha   90.00
_cell.angle_beta   90.00
_cell.angle_gamma   90.00
#
_symmetry.space_group_name_H-M   'P 1'
#
loop_
_entity.id
_entity.type
_entity.pdbx_description
1 polymer ?
#
loop_
_entity_poly.entity_id
_entity_poly.type
_entity_poly.pdbx_seq_one_letter_code
_entity_poly.pdbx_strand_id
1 'polypeptide(L)'
;MREFVAGLAATAVLLAGCGSPPSSPSSPGAATPTSTGTTSPTASPTASLQPLEAAYERVITNVLPSIVQITTKVGLGSGVVFDKAGHIVTNAHVVGQAQEMEVTLATGGPPRPAKLVESFPAGDLAVIKVDRPDGLRPAKFGDSSKLRVGQIVLAMGNPLGFSGSVTNGIVSALGRTVTEPQSAGSPGATIAGAIQTSAAINPGNSGGALVDLSGQVIGIPTLAATDPDLGGGAAPGIGFAIPSNTATDIAAQIVKDGKVTNTHRAALGIRGSTVIGDDGQPSGVGVARVERGGGAEKAGIRAGDVIVSINDKETPTMAELAEAITALKPGDKARVGVIRASGKRETVTVTLGQLPSE
;
A
#
# COMPACT_ATOMS: atom_id res chain seq x y z
N MET A 1 43.27 -32.16 11.05
CA MET A 1 43.24 -33.67 10.98
C MET A 1 41.80 -34.14 11.04
N ARG A 2 41.44 -34.90 10.05
CA ARG A 2 40.26 -35.71 9.74
C ARG A 2 39.21 -35.02 8.85
N GLU A 3 39.46 -35.29 7.58
CA GLU A 3 38.50 -35.29 6.47
C GLU A 3 37.44 -36.38 6.69
N PHE A 4 36.24 -36.13 6.20
CA PHE A 4 35.32 -37.19 5.79
C PHE A 4 34.66 -36.80 4.46
N VAL A 5 35.09 -37.53 3.43
CA VAL A 5 34.52 -37.62 2.10
C VAL A 5 33.59 -38.84 2.11
N ALA A 6 32.40 -38.74 1.52
CA ALA A 6 31.63 -39.82 0.87
C ALA A 6 30.20 -39.26 0.60
N GLY A 7 29.54 -39.50 -0.49
CA GLY A 7 29.74 -40.26 -1.70
C GLY A 7 28.43 -40.16 -2.49
N LEU A 8 28.55 -39.92 -3.78
CA LEU A 8 27.49 -39.91 -4.78
C LEU A 8 26.83 -41.30 -4.93
N ALA A 9 25.51 -41.35 -5.07
CA ALA A 9 24.82 -42.47 -5.69
C ALA A 9 23.71 -41.96 -6.61
N ALA A 10 24.01 -42.03 -7.90
CA ALA A 10 23.02 -41.85 -8.97
C ALA A 10 22.32 -43.18 -9.22
N THR A 11 20.99 -43.18 -9.31
CA THR A 11 20.23 -44.34 -9.79
C THR A 11 19.38 -43.87 -10.99
N ALA A 12 19.83 -44.29 -12.18
CA ALA A 12 19.08 -44.20 -13.42
C ALA A 12 18.18 -45.44 -13.55
N VAL A 13 16.90 -45.23 -13.84
CA VAL A 13 16.00 -46.30 -14.28
C VAL A 13 15.52 -45.96 -15.68
N LEU A 14 16.04 -46.74 -16.63
CA LEU A 14 15.55 -46.84 -18.01
C LEU A 14 14.46 -47.90 -18.06
N LEU A 15 13.31 -47.62 -18.62
CA LEU A 15 12.34 -48.60 -19.09
C LEU A 15 11.91 -48.21 -20.51
N ALA A 16 12.45 -48.99 -21.45
CA ALA A 16 12.00 -49.05 -22.84
C ALA A 16 10.85 -50.06 -22.94
N GLY A 17 9.81 -49.70 -23.66
CA GLY A 17 8.70 -50.58 -24.01
C GLY A 17 8.20 -50.27 -25.42
N CYS A 18 8.70 -51.02 -26.41
CA CYS A 18 8.19 -51.03 -27.78
C CYS A 18 6.92 -51.88 -27.87
N GLY A 19 5.95 -51.43 -28.66
CA GLY A 19 4.80 -52.23 -29.07
C GLY A 19 4.17 -51.62 -30.33
N SER A 20 4.45 -52.27 -31.49
CA SER A 20 3.92 -51.91 -32.80
C SER A 20 2.54 -52.58 -33.05
N PRO A 21 1.76 -52.11 -34.05
CA PRO A 21 0.35 -52.44 -34.27
C PRO A 21 0.11 -53.63 -35.19
N PRO A 22 -1.09 -54.13 -35.29
CA PRO A 22 -1.49 -54.89 -36.51
C PRO A 22 -2.61 -54.22 -37.30
N SER A 23 -2.46 -54.48 -38.57
CA SER A 23 -3.15 -54.05 -39.76
C SER A 23 -4.63 -54.48 -39.91
N SER A 24 -5.31 -53.73 -40.73
CA SER A 24 -6.67 -53.80 -41.26
C SER A 24 -7.10 -55.16 -41.87
N PRO A 25 -8.41 -55.30 -42.12
CA PRO A 25 -8.86 -55.34 -43.53
C PRO A 25 -10.15 -54.60 -43.87
N SER A 26 -10.28 -54.41 -45.18
CA SER A 26 -11.16 -53.62 -45.97
C SER A 26 -12.65 -54.06 -46.08
N SER A 27 -13.55 -53.07 -46.15
CA SER A 27 -14.74 -52.83 -47.04
C SER A 27 -15.77 -53.94 -47.27
N PRO A 28 -17.04 -53.65 -47.74
CA PRO A 28 -17.55 -52.47 -48.44
C PRO A 28 -19.01 -52.03 -48.08
N GLY A 29 -19.34 -50.83 -48.49
CA GLY A 29 -20.65 -50.58 -49.16
C GLY A 29 -21.79 -49.97 -48.36
N ALA A 30 -22.18 -48.82 -48.84
CA ALA A 30 -23.55 -48.34 -49.12
C ALA A 30 -24.15 -47.26 -48.17
N ALA A 31 -24.63 -46.23 -48.91
CA ALA A 31 -25.75 -45.34 -48.62
C ALA A 31 -25.52 -44.09 -47.73
N THR A 32 -25.47 -42.97 -48.43
CA THR A 32 -25.69 -41.61 -47.99
C THR A 32 -27.09 -41.40 -47.39
N PRO A 33 -27.21 -40.69 -46.28
CA PRO A 33 -28.28 -39.73 -46.15
C PRO A 33 -27.72 -38.32 -46.00
N THR A 34 -28.16 -37.44 -46.83
CA THR A 34 -28.02 -35.99 -46.77
C THR A 34 -28.62 -35.49 -45.46
N SER A 35 -27.78 -35.11 -44.50
CA SER A 35 -28.21 -34.37 -43.35
C SER A 35 -27.83 -32.91 -43.54
N THR A 36 -28.85 -32.08 -43.72
CA THR A 36 -28.79 -30.62 -43.63
C THR A 36 -28.27 -30.24 -42.22
N GLY A 37 -26.98 -30.01 -42.15
CA GLY A 37 -26.35 -29.53 -40.93
C GLY A 37 -26.70 -28.06 -40.72
N THR A 38 -27.57 -27.81 -39.76
CA THR A 38 -27.74 -26.50 -39.16
C THR A 38 -26.43 -26.21 -38.36
N THR A 39 -25.59 -25.39 -38.97
CA THR A 39 -24.39 -24.87 -38.25
C THR A 39 -24.89 -23.86 -37.21
N SER A 40 -25.03 -24.30 -35.96
CA SER A 40 -25.06 -23.36 -34.82
C SER A 40 -23.76 -22.58 -34.81
N PRO A 41 -23.78 -21.25 -34.77
CA PRO A 41 -22.57 -20.49 -34.64
C PRO A 41 -21.95 -20.81 -33.26
N THR A 42 -20.86 -21.53 -33.26
CA THR A 42 -20.00 -21.68 -32.09
C THR A 42 -19.47 -20.28 -31.76
N ALA A 43 -20.04 -19.61 -30.77
CA ALA A 43 -19.56 -18.33 -30.28
C ALA A 43 -18.13 -18.56 -29.76
N SER A 44 -17.15 -18.05 -30.48
CA SER A 44 -15.76 -18.06 -30.02
C SER A 44 -15.66 -17.33 -28.69
N PRO A 45 -15.10 -17.94 -27.63
CA PRO A 45 -14.99 -17.32 -26.31
C PRO A 45 -14.07 -16.09 -26.27
N THR A 46 -13.38 -15.79 -27.37
CA THR A 46 -12.49 -14.62 -27.52
C THR A 46 -13.21 -13.27 -27.59
N ALA A 47 -14.50 -13.26 -27.97
CA ALA A 47 -15.24 -12.00 -28.13
C ALA A 47 -15.60 -11.27 -26.82
N SER A 48 -15.51 -11.94 -25.66
CA SER A 48 -15.90 -11.36 -24.37
C SER A 48 -14.76 -10.68 -23.59
N LEU A 49 -13.50 -10.95 -23.92
CA LEU A 49 -12.33 -10.35 -23.25
C LEU A 49 -11.89 -9.02 -23.89
N GLN A 50 -12.15 -8.82 -25.18
CA GLN A 50 -11.78 -7.58 -25.89
C GLN A 50 -12.27 -6.28 -25.24
N PRO A 51 -13.50 -6.17 -24.69
CA PRO A 51 -13.94 -4.94 -24.06
C PRO A 51 -13.16 -4.60 -22.77
N LEU A 52 -12.77 -5.60 -22.00
CA LEU A 52 -12.00 -5.40 -20.74
C LEU A 52 -10.55 -5.03 -21.05
N GLU A 53 -9.92 -5.73 -21.98
CA GLU A 53 -8.57 -5.42 -22.46
C GLU A 53 -8.51 -3.98 -23.01
N ALA A 54 -9.43 -3.61 -23.90
CA ALA A 54 -9.55 -2.24 -24.42
C ALA A 54 -9.80 -1.20 -23.31
N ALA A 55 -10.50 -1.58 -22.22
CA ALA A 55 -10.67 -0.70 -21.07
C ALA A 55 -9.34 -0.48 -20.33
N TYR A 56 -8.55 -1.54 -20.12
CA TYR A 56 -7.23 -1.45 -19.50
C TYR A 56 -6.28 -0.58 -20.33
N GLU A 57 -6.15 -0.86 -21.63
CA GLU A 57 -5.30 -0.10 -22.55
C GLU A 57 -5.65 1.39 -22.58
N ARG A 58 -6.93 1.71 -22.62
CA ARG A 58 -7.42 3.09 -22.55
C ARG A 58 -7.04 3.78 -21.24
N VAL A 59 -7.22 3.10 -20.09
CA VAL A 59 -6.84 3.64 -18.78
C VAL A 59 -5.34 3.86 -18.71
N ILE A 60 -4.54 2.89 -19.14
CA ILE A 60 -3.08 2.98 -19.16
C ILE A 60 -2.63 4.16 -20.01
N THR A 61 -3.12 4.26 -21.26
CA THR A 61 -2.77 5.35 -22.19
C THR A 61 -3.11 6.73 -21.62
N ASN A 62 -4.23 6.85 -20.91
CA ASN A 62 -4.69 8.12 -20.35
C ASN A 62 -3.96 8.52 -19.07
N VAL A 63 -3.58 7.57 -18.22
CA VAL A 63 -3.03 7.84 -16.87
C VAL A 63 -1.51 7.84 -16.87
N LEU A 64 -0.86 6.98 -17.65
CA LEU A 64 0.61 6.84 -17.67
C LEU A 64 1.35 8.18 -17.87
N PRO A 65 0.87 9.16 -18.70
CA PRO A 65 1.50 10.47 -18.80
C PRO A 65 1.49 11.32 -17.50
N SER A 66 0.71 10.90 -16.48
CA SER A 66 0.66 11.54 -15.16
C SER A 66 1.52 10.82 -14.13
N ILE A 67 2.17 9.71 -14.51
CA ILE A 67 3.04 8.92 -13.62
C ILE A 67 4.50 9.26 -13.90
N VAL A 68 5.26 9.35 -12.84
CA VAL A 68 6.69 9.65 -12.91
C VAL A 68 7.51 8.64 -12.13
N GLN A 69 8.76 8.47 -12.51
CA GLN A 69 9.79 7.89 -11.69
C GLN A 69 10.43 8.99 -10.85
N ILE A 70 10.73 8.68 -9.61
CA ILE A 70 11.51 9.52 -8.71
C ILE A 70 12.79 8.78 -8.39
N THR A 71 13.92 9.41 -8.67
CA THR A 71 15.25 8.89 -8.40
C THR A 71 15.91 9.73 -7.31
N THR A 72 16.28 9.12 -6.22
CA THR A 72 17.09 9.69 -5.15
C THR A 72 18.49 9.07 -5.16
N LYS A 73 19.40 9.57 -4.33
CA LYS A 73 20.74 8.99 -4.19
C LYS A 73 20.74 7.55 -3.66
N VAL A 74 19.66 7.13 -3.00
CA VAL A 74 19.60 5.86 -2.26
C VAL A 74 18.48 4.93 -2.74
N GLY A 75 17.63 5.37 -3.66
CA GLY A 75 16.51 4.54 -4.10
C GLY A 75 15.72 5.12 -5.26
N LEU A 76 14.77 4.32 -5.68
CA LEU A 76 13.83 4.60 -6.77
C LEU A 76 12.39 4.41 -6.27
N GLY A 77 11.49 5.21 -6.77
CA GLY A 77 10.05 5.04 -6.57
C GLY A 77 9.25 5.75 -7.65
N SER A 78 7.97 5.83 -7.45
CA SER A 78 7.05 6.49 -8.37
C SER A 78 6.42 7.73 -7.75
N GLY A 79 5.78 8.55 -8.59
CA GLY A 79 4.99 9.70 -8.18
C GLY A 79 3.83 9.94 -9.14
N VAL A 80 2.85 10.70 -8.67
CA VAL A 80 1.68 11.12 -9.44
C VAL A 80 1.69 12.64 -9.56
N VAL A 81 1.63 13.15 -10.78
CA VAL A 81 1.56 14.60 -11.03
C VAL A 81 0.25 15.14 -10.46
N PHE A 82 0.37 16.03 -9.48
CA PHE A 82 -0.76 16.58 -8.73
C PHE A 82 -1.40 17.78 -9.43
N ASP A 83 -0.57 18.71 -9.90
CA ASP A 83 -1.05 19.94 -10.53
C ASP A 83 -0.17 20.39 -11.70
N LYS A 84 -0.62 21.46 -12.38
CA LYS A 84 0.10 22.08 -13.50
C LYS A 84 1.33 22.88 -13.06
N ALA A 85 1.46 23.20 -11.77
CA ALA A 85 2.61 23.93 -11.24
C ALA A 85 3.81 23.00 -10.99
N GLY A 86 3.66 21.70 -11.23
CA GLY A 86 4.71 20.71 -11.13
C GLY A 86 4.82 20.03 -9.78
N HIS A 87 3.81 20.13 -8.94
CA HIS A 87 3.75 19.35 -7.71
C HIS A 87 3.42 17.89 -8.02
N ILE A 88 4.10 16.99 -7.35
CA ILE A 88 3.98 15.55 -7.49
C ILE A 88 3.79 14.96 -6.11
N VAL A 89 2.77 14.11 -5.96
CA VAL A 89 2.52 13.32 -4.74
C VAL A 89 3.27 12.00 -4.86
N THR A 90 3.89 11.59 -3.78
CA THR A 90 4.60 10.32 -3.64
C THR A 90 4.54 9.84 -2.20
N ASN A 91 5.19 8.70 -1.90
CA ASN A 91 5.35 8.25 -0.52
C ASN A 91 6.55 8.93 0.19
N ALA A 92 6.42 9.08 1.51
CA ALA A 92 7.50 9.63 2.33
C ALA A 92 8.74 8.73 2.32
N HIS A 93 8.57 7.40 2.34
CA HIS A 93 9.68 6.46 2.27
C HIS A 93 10.43 6.50 0.91
N VAL A 94 9.76 6.91 -0.19
CA VAL A 94 10.40 7.08 -1.50
C VAL A 94 11.39 8.24 -1.48
N VAL A 95 11.03 9.36 -0.88
CA VAL A 95 11.93 10.53 -0.78
C VAL A 95 12.92 10.38 0.38
N GLY A 96 12.55 9.67 1.44
CA GLY A 96 13.40 9.49 2.63
C GLY A 96 13.91 10.83 3.16
N GLN A 97 15.23 10.98 3.27
CA GLN A 97 15.90 12.20 3.72
C GLN A 97 16.34 13.12 2.55
N ALA A 98 16.01 12.76 1.29
CA ALA A 98 16.44 13.52 0.14
C ALA A 98 15.69 14.86 0.05
N GLN A 99 16.44 15.95 -0.10
CA GLN A 99 15.90 17.29 -0.36
C GLN A 99 15.85 17.58 -1.86
N GLU A 100 16.70 16.92 -2.66
CA GLU A 100 16.81 17.03 -4.11
C GLU A 100 16.75 15.64 -4.73
N MET A 101 16.10 15.54 -5.88
CA MET A 101 15.87 14.31 -6.61
C MET A 101 15.68 14.57 -8.09
N GLU A 102 15.66 13.51 -8.88
CA GLU A 102 15.34 13.58 -10.30
C GLU A 102 13.99 12.92 -10.59
N VAL A 103 13.25 13.51 -11.50
CA VAL A 103 11.95 13.03 -11.95
C VAL A 103 12.00 12.75 -13.44
N THR A 104 11.60 11.53 -13.83
CA THR A 104 11.47 11.12 -15.23
C THR A 104 10.01 10.70 -15.49
N LEU A 105 9.42 11.15 -16.61
CA LEU A 105 8.07 10.72 -16.98
C LEU A 105 8.04 9.22 -17.31
N ALA A 106 6.98 8.53 -16.95
CA ALA A 106 6.77 7.13 -17.32
C ALA A 106 6.66 6.93 -18.85
N THR A 107 6.35 7.99 -19.57
CA THR A 107 6.34 8.02 -21.06
C THR A 107 7.73 8.29 -21.67
N GLY A 108 8.76 8.41 -20.84
CA GLY A 108 10.14 8.71 -21.26
C GLY A 108 10.46 10.20 -21.27
N GLY A 109 11.67 10.51 -21.66
CA GLY A 109 12.22 11.87 -21.71
C GLY A 109 13.40 12.07 -20.74
N PRO A 110 14.03 13.24 -20.77
CA PRO A 110 15.16 13.51 -19.90
C PRO A 110 14.74 13.67 -18.44
N PRO A 111 15.61 13.27 -17.48
CA PRO A 111 15.40 13.55 -16.07
C PRO A 111 15.27 15.07 -15.81
N ARG A 112 14.45 15.43 -14.85
CA ARG A 112 14.18 16.81 -14.43
C ARG A 112 14.51 16.96 -12.96
N PRO A 113 15.26 18.00 -12.57
CA PRO A 113 15.48 18.30 -11.16
C PRO A 113 14.17 18.60 -10.44
N ALA A 114 14.05 18.06 -9.24
CA ALA A 114 12.92 18.31 -8.34
C ALA A 114 13.40 18.46 -6.89
N LYS A 115 12.64 19.16 -6.09
CA LYS A 115 12.92 19.41 -4.68
C LYS A 115 11.76 18.94 -3.81
N LEU A 116 12.09 18.51 -2.61
CA LEU A 116 11.10 18.24 -1.59
C LEU A 116 10.39 19.55 -1.23
N VAL A 117 9.06 19.56 -1.24
CA VAL A 117 8.26 20.65 -0.66
C VAL A 117 8.06 20.36 0.81
N GLU A 118 7.52 19.16 1.14
CA GLU A 118 7.32 18.70 2.49
C GLU A 118 7.06 17.20 2.51
N SER A 119 7.42 16.57 3.62
CA SER A 119 7.15 15.15 3.89
C SER A 119 6.21 15.01 5.09
N PHE A 120 5.30 14.05 5.01
CA PHE A 120 4.43 13.63 6.10
C PHE A 120 4.65 12.13 6.40
N PRO A 121 5.74 11.78 7.11
CA PRO A 121 6.13 10.40 7.36
C PRO A 121 5.06 9.58 8.09
N ALA A 122 4.36 10.19 9.06
CA ALA A 122 3.33 9.50 9.83
C ALA A 122 2.19 8.92 8.98
N GLY A 123 1.95 9.46 7.79
CA GLY A 123 0.96 8.98 6.81
C GLY A 123 1.58 8.46 5.52
N ASP A 124 2.91 8.34 5.46
CA ASP A 124 3.69 7.91 4.30
C ASP A 124 3.38 8.69 3.03
N LEU A 125 3.24 10.01 3.12
CA LEU A 125 3.04 10.91 1.99
C LEU A 125 4.14 11.98 1.92
N ALA A 126 4.48 12.39 0.71
CA ALA A 126 5.33 13.54 0.46
C ALA A 126 4.88 14.28 -0.80
N VAL A 127 5.19 15.57 -0.86
CA VAL A 127 5.03 16.39 -2.07
C VAL A 127 6.40 16.90 -2.48
N ILE A 128 6.72 16.68 -3.74
CA ILE A 128 7.91 17.22 -4.39
C ILE A 128 7.49 18.19 -5.50
N LYS A 129 8.40 19.04 -5.93
CA LYS A 129 8.15 20.03 -7.00
C LYS A 129 9.24 19.98 -8.05
N VAL A 130 8.84 19.81 -9.31
CA VAL A 130 9.74 19.90 -10.46
C VAL A 130 9.97 21.34 -10.85
N ASP A 131 11.22 21.72 -11.10
CA ASP A 131 11.59 23.10 -11.46
C ASP A 131 10.99 23.54 -12.80
N ARG A 132 10.87 22.61 -13.76
CA ARG A 132 10.30 22.86 -15.09
C ARG A 132 9.12 21.92 -15.35
N PRO A 133 7.88 22.38 -15.14
CA PRO A 133 6.69 21.54 -15.23
C PRO A 133 6.15 21.32 -16.65
N ASP A 134 6.82 21.88 -17.68
CA ASP A 134 6.34 21.81 -19.06
C ASP A 134 6.09 20.38 -19.50
N GLY A 135 4.92 20.12 -20.08
CA GLY A 135 4.52 18.79 -20.55
C GLY A 135 4.07 17.82 -19.45
N LEU A 136 4.07 18.21 -18.17
CA LEU A 136 3.45 17.43 -17.12
C LEU A 136 1.92 17.44 -17.27
N ARG A 137 1.30 16.28 -17.10
CA ARG A 137 -0.16 16.13 -17.11
C ARG A 137 -0.64 15.78 -15.72
N PRO A 138 -1.41 16.64 -15.03
CA PRO A 138 -2.02 16.30 -13.75
C PRO A 138 -2.94 15.10 -13.88
N ALA A 139 -2.84 14.19 -12.92
CA ALA A 139 -3.77 13.08 -12.79
C ALA A 139 -5.15 13.57 -12.35
N LYS A 140 -6.19 12.79 -12.68
CA LYS A 140 -7.52 13.00 -12.12
C LYS A 140 -7.65 12.14 -10.86
N PHE A 141 -7.85 12.77 -9.72
CA PHE A 141 -8.13 12.06 -8.48
C PHE A 141 -9.63 11.79 -8.35
N GLY A 142 -9.97 10.55 -7.99
CA GLY A 142 -11.33 10.11 -7.73
C GLY A 142 -11.67 10.20 -6.24
N ASP A 143 -12.92 10.01 -5.92
CA ASP A 143 -13.43 9.99 -4.54
C ASP A 143 -13.31 8.59 -3.93
N SER A 144 -12.30 8.37 -3.10
CA SER A 144 -12.06 7.07 -2.46
C SER A 144 -13.15 6.66 -1.45
N SER A 145 -14.01 7.57 -1.01
CA SER A 145 -15.13 7.23 -0.13
C SER A 145 -16.24 6.44 -0.85
N LYS A 146 -16.25 6.44 -2.18
CA LYS A 146 -17.22 5.73 -3.03
C LYS A 146 -16.77 4.36 -3.50
N LEU A 147 -15.60 3.93 -3.09
CA LEU A 147 -15.06 2.63 -3.46
C LEU A 147 -15.91 1.47 -2.93
N ARG A 148 -15.88 0.39 -3.66
CA ARG A 148 -16.56 -0.86 -3.30
C ARG A 148 -15.60 -2.04 -3.43
N VAL A 149 -15.71 -2.98 -2.50
CA VAL A 149 -15.01 -4.27 -2.59
C VAL A 149 -15.43 -4.98 -3.88
N GLY A 150 -14.46 -5.56 -4.59
CA GLY A 150 -14.65 -6.19 -5.89
C GLY A 150 -14.46 -5.24 -7.09
N GLN A 151 -14.33 -3.93 -6.89
CA GLN A 151 -14.06 -2.98 -7.96
C GLN A 151 -12.69 -3.24 -8.57
N ILE A 152 -12.63 -3.37 -9.91
CA ILE A 152 -11.38 -3.59 -10.65
C ILE A 152 -10.50 -2.34 -10.55
N VAL A 153 -9.21 -2.55 -10.33
CA VAL A 153 -8.21 -1.49 -10.21
C VAL A 153 -6.90 -1.87 -10.92
N LEU A 154 -6.15 -0.87 -11.33
CA LEU A 154 -4.80 -1.01 -11.88
C LEU A 154 -3.82 -0.25 -10.97
N ALA A 155 -2.75 -0.90 -10.53
CA ALA A 155 -1.64 -0.23 -9.88
C ALA A 155 -0.58 0.12 -10.93
N MET A 156 -0.20 1.39 -10.98
CA MET A 156 0.71 1.94 -11.99
C MET A 156 1.90 2.62 -11.31
N GLY A 157 3.09 2.32 -11.80
CA GLY A 157 4.32 2.97 -11.38
C GLY A 157 5.36 2.96 -12.49
N ASN A 158 6.53 3.53 -12.22
CA ASN A 158 7.67 3.52 -13.13
C ASN A 158 8.95 3.05 -12.41
N PRO A 159 9.05 1.76 -12.07
CA PRO A 159 10.06 1.27 -11.13
C PRO A 159 11.50 1.29 -11.64
N LEU A 160 11.78 1.24 -12.92
CA LEU A 160 13.13 1.02 -13.44
C LEU A 160 13.47 1.92 -14.63
N GLY A 161 12.71 2.99 -14.87
CA GLY A 161 12.89 3.82 -16.06
C GLY A 161 12.54 3.13 -17.39
N PHE A 162 12.09 1.87 -17.32
CA PHE A 162 11.54 1.14 -18.44
C PHE A 162 10.04 1.38 -18.45
N SER A 163 9.54 2.04 -19.47
CA SER A 163 8.12 2.29 -19.78
C SER A 163 7.12 1.61 -18.82
N GLY A 164 6.70 2.33 -17.78
CA GLY A 164 5.63 2.06 -16.83
C GLY A 164 5.26 0.61 -16.52
N SER A 165 5.30 0.23 -15.24
CA SER A 165 4.80 -1.07 -14.78
C SER A 165 3.33 -0.94 -14.40
N VAL A 166 2.50 -1.86 -14.87
CA VAL A 166 1.07 -1.92 -14.56
C VAL A 166 0.71 -3.31 -14.08
N THR A 167 0.04 -3.38 -12.93
CA THR A 167 -0.55 -4.61 -12.40
C THR A 167 -2.04 -4.42 -12.19
N ASN A 168 -2.84 -5.47 -12.37
CA ASN A 168 -4.28 -5.43 -12.18
C ASN A 168 -4.70 -6.20 -10.93
N GLY A 169 -5.85 -5.84 -10.40
CA GLY A 169 -6.47 -6.50 -9.26
C GLY A 169 -7.82 -5.92 -8.95
N ILE A 170 -8.27 -6.12 -7.72
CA ILE A 170 -9.52 -5.56 -7.21
C ILE A 170 -9.28 -4.84 -5.88
N VAL A 171 -10.21 -4.01 -5.49
CA VAL A 171 -10.36 -3.57 -4.10
C VAL A 171 -10.77 -4.77 -3.28
N SER A 172 -9.88 -5.26 -2.41
CA SER A 172 -10.10 -6.46 -1.59
C SER A 172 -10.79 -6.13 -0.27
N ALA A 173 -10.44 -4.98 0.33
CA ALA A 173 -11.06 -4.46 1.55
C ALA A 173 -10.87 -2.93 1.63
N LEU A 174 -11.66 -2.29 2.50
CA LEU A 174 -11.60 -0.86 2.78
C LEU A 174 -11.50 -0.61 4.28
N GLY A 175 -10.98 0.56 4.65
CA GLY A 175 -10.93 0.98 6.05
C GLY A 175 -9.91 0.24 6.90
N ARG A 176 -8.88 -0.37 6.29
CA ARG A 176 -7.82 -1.06 7.03
C ARG A 176 -6.89 -0.06 7.72
N THR A 177 -6.47 -0.38 8.92
CA THR A 177 -5.32 0.30 9.54
C THR A 177 -4.09 -0.57 9.33
N VAL A 178 -3.08 -0.01 8.69
CA VAL A 178 -1.84 -0.72 8.38
C VAL A 178 -0.69 0.06 8.98
N THR A 179 0.15 -0.64 9.74
CA THR A 179 1.36 -0.04 10.33
C THR A 179 2.58 -0.60 9.62
N GLU A 180 3.38 0.28 9.06
CA GLU A 180 4.72 -0.02 8.58
C GLU A 180 5.70 0.12 9.75
N PRO A 181 6.44 -0.93 10.11
CA PRO A 181 7.44 -0.82 11.16
C PRO A 181 8.57 0.11 10.74
N GLN A 182 9.19 0.74 11.73
CA GLN A 182 10.38 1.55 11.51
C GLN A 182 11.53 0.66 11.01
N SER A 183 12.20 1.07 9.95
CA SER A 183 13.34 0.37 9.37
C SER A 183 14.43 1.36 8.93
N ALA A 184 15.61 0.86 8.57
CA ALA A 184 16.67 1.71 8.02
C ALA A 184 16.20 2.35 6.70
N GLY A 185 15.89 3.64 6.75
CA GLY A 185 15.38 4.43 5.60
C GLY A 185 13.88 4.73 5.62
N SER A 186 13.09 4.08 6.48
CA SER A 186 11.68 4.42 6.72
C SER A 186 11.44 4.76 8.19
N PRO A 187 10.88 5.92 8.51
CA PRO A 187 10.54 6.29 9.89
C PRO A 187 9.38 5.46 10.46
N GLY A 188 8.81 4.56 9.66
CA GLY A 188 7.56 3.88 9.96
C GLY A 188 6.34 4.78 9.71
N ALA A 189 5.22 4.17 9.37
CA ALA A 189 3.97 4.90 9.12
C ALA A 189 2.77 4.11 9.65
N THR A 190 1.68 4.81 9.94
CA THR A 190 0.38 4.17 10.19
C THR A 190 -0.63 4.73 9.20
N ILE A 191 -1.10 3.91 8.29
CA ILE A 191 -2.05 4.30 7.26
C ILE A 191 -3.44 3.93 7.73
N ALA A 192 -4.20 4.97 8.09
CA ALA A 192 -5.59 4.85 8.49
C ALA A 192 -6.49 4.79 7.26
N GLY A 193 -7.49 3.90 7.29
CA GLY A 193 -8.46 3.79 6.22
C GLY A 193 -7.89 3.22 4.91
N ALA A 194 -6.75 2.55 4.95
CA ALA A 194 -6.07 2.00 3.78
C ALA A 194 -7.00 1.16 2.89
N ILE A 195 -6.79 1.27 1.59
CA ILE A 195 -7.40 0.42 0.57
C ILE A 195 -6.54 -0.82 0.44
N GLN A 196 -7.11 -1.99 0.74
CA GLN A 196 -6.47 -3.27 0.43
C GLN A 196 -6.78 -3.67 -1.00
N THR A 197 -5.77 -4.11 -1.74
CA THR A 197 -5.91 -4.56 -3.14
C THR A 197 -5.16 -5.85 -3.40
N SER A 198 -5.67 -6.64 -4.35
CA SER A 198 -4.96 -7.81 -4.88
C SER A 198 -4.04 -7.46 -6.06
N ALA A 199 -4.06 -6.22 -6.55
CA ALA A 199 -3.06 -5.76 -7.51
C ALA A 199 -1.67 -5.90 -6.89
N ALA A 200 -0.73 -6.48 -7.63
CA ALA A 200 0.62 -6.70 -7.11
C ALA A 200 1.32 -5.35 -6.83
N ILE A 201 1.57 -5.07 -5.56
CA ILE A 201 2.35 -3.93 -5.11
C ILE A 201 3.78 -4.43 -4.90
N ASN A 202 4.70 -3.91 -5.70
CA ASN A 202 6.10 -4.29 -5.72
C ASN A 202 6.98 -3.05 -5.55
N PRO A 203 8.26 -3.21 -5.15
CA PRO A 203 9.20 -2.10 -5.16
C PRO A 203 9.19 -1.39 -6.52
N GLY A 204 8.89 -0.08 -6.49
CA GLY A 204 8.85 0.79 -7.67
C GLY A 204 7.45 1.25 -8.09
N ASN A 205 6.35 0.59 -7.75
CA ASN A 205 5.03 1.20 -7.91
C ASN A 205 4.57 1.96 -6.65
N SER A 206 5.33 1.90 -5.54
CA SER A 206 5.13 2.77 -4.37
C SER A 206 5.22 4.24 -4.75
N GLY A 207 4.28 5.04 -4.29
CA GLY A 207 4.14 6.46 -4.64
C GLY A 207 3.47 6.72 -6.00
N GLY A 208 3.25 5.69 -6.81
CA GLY A 208 2.51 5.76 -8.06
C GLY A 208 0.99 5.84 -7.87
N ALA A 209 0.22 5.32 -8.80
CA ALA A 209 -1.24 5.41 -8.76
C ALA A 209 -1.91 4.04 -8.66
N LEU A 210 -2.89 3.92 -7.77
CA LEU A 210 -3.96 2.93 -7.87
C LEU A 210 -5.14 3.60 -8.57
N VAL A 211 -5.56 3.09 -9.72
CA VAL A 211 -6.59 3.73 -10.55
C VAL A 211 -7.77 2.80 -10.80
N ASP A 212 -8.94 3.37 -10.98
CA ASP A 212 -10.13 2.65 -11.42
C ASP A 212 -10.24 2.59 -12.96
N LEU A 213 -11.24 1.87 -13.48
CA LEU A 213 -11.47 1.77 -14.92
C LEU A 213 -11.96 3.05 -15.59
N SER A 214 -12.26 4.11 -14.82
CA SER A 214 -12.54 5.46 -15.36
C SER A 214 -11.27 6.29 -15.52
N GLY A 215 -10.10 5.76 -15.11
CA GLY A 215 -8.80 6.44 -15.15
C GLY A 215 -8.62 7.46 -14.03
N GLN A 216 -9.36 7.32 -12.92
CA GLN A 216 -9.20 8.17 -11.75
C GLN A 216 -8.27 7.51 -10.72
N VAL A 217 -7.35 8.29 -10.17
CA VAL A 217 -6.49 7.86 -9.06
C VAL A 217 -7.34 7.75 -7.80
N ILE A 218 -7.51 6.56 -7.30
CA ILE A 218 -8.30 6.26 -6.10
C ILE A 218 -7.43 6.00 -4.86
N GLY A 219 -6.12 5.86 -5.05
CA GLY A 219 -5.16 5.70 -3.97
C GLY A 219 -3.72 5.80 -4.44
N ILE A 220 -2.82 5.92 -3.48
CA ILE A 220 -1.37 5.90 -3.69
C ILE A 220 -0.83 4.58 -3.11
N PRO A 221 -0.38 3.63 -3.95
CA PRO A 221 0.25 2.39 -3.49
C PRO A 221 1.42 2.69 -2.55
N THR A 222 1.54 1.95 -1.47
CA THR A 222 2.58 2.19 -0.48
C THR A 222 3.33 0.93 -0.11
N LEU A 223 2.69 -0.07 0.46
CA LEU A 223 3.34 -1.30 0.91
C LEU A 223 2.53 -2.55 0.55
N ALA A 224 3.24 -3.67 0.47
CA ALA A 224 2.65 -5.00 0.52
C ALA A 224 2.66 -5.51 1.96
N ALA A 225 1.68 -6.36 2.33
CA ALA A 225 1.76 -7.09 3.58
C ALA A 225 3.03 -7.96 3.59
N THR A 226 3.63 -8.14 4.75
CA THR A 226 4.73 -9.10 4.94
C THR A 226 4.21 -10.38 5.54
N ASP A 227 4.76 -11.50 5.12
CA ASP A 227 4.44 -12.82 5.63
C ASP A 227 5.64 -13.35 6.41
N PRO A 228 5.52 -13.57 7.74
CA PRO A 228 6.59 -14.14 8.54
C PRO A 228 7.02 -15.54 8.06
N ASP A 229 6.10 -16.35 7.52
CA ASP A 229 6.38 -17.69 7.03
C ASP A 229 7.20 -17.67 5.73
N LEU A 230 7.19 -16.54 5.03
CA LEU A 230 8.06 -16.28 3.86
C LEU A 230 9.34 -15.52 4.25
N GLY A 231 9.77 -15.63 5.50
CA GLY A 231 10.96 -14.92 6.00
C GLY A 231 10.81 -13.39 6.00
N GLY A 232 9.59 -12.88 6.13
CA GLY A 232 9.29 -11.46 6.07
C GLY A 232 9.18 -10.89 4.65
N GLY A 233 9.10 -11.76 3.64
CA GLY A 233 8.83 -11.37 2.26
C GLY A 233 7.40 -10.84 2.07
N ALA A 234 7.13 -10.20 0.94
CA ALA A 234 5.80 -9.72 0.62
C ALA A 234 4.78 -10.86 0.49
N ALA A 235 3.65 -10.74 1.16
CA ALA A 235 2.52 -11.67 1.03
C ALA A 235 1.86 -11.48 -0.35
N PRO A 236 1.84 -12.52 -1.21
CA PRO A 236 1.27 -12.39 -2.54
C PRO A 236 -0.21 -12.00 -2.50
N GLY A 237 -0.59 -11.01 -3.33
CA GLY A 237 -1.98 -10.59 -3.47
C GLY A 237 -2.54 -9.77 -2.30
N ILE A 238 -1.68 -9.26 -1.42
CA ILE A 238 -2.09 -8.35 -0.34
C ILE A 238 -1.25 -7.09 -0.40
N GLY A 239 -1.74 -6.09 -1.11
CA GLY A 239 -1.16 -4.76 -1.19
C GLY A 239 -2.06 -3.71 -0.55
N PHE A 240 -1.48 -2.57 -0.19
CA PHE A 240 -2.19 -1.46 0.43
C PHE A 240 -1.91 -0.15 -0.30
N ALA A 241 -2.92 0.72 -0.33
CA ALA A 241 -2.80 2.06 -0.88
C ALA A 241 -3.42 3.09 0.09
N ILE A 242 -2.81 4.26 0.15
CA ILE A 242 -3.33 5.43 0.86
C ILE A 242 -4.52 5.96 0.05
N PRO A 243 -5.71 6.17 0.66
CA PRO A 243 -6.89 6.67 -0.06
C PRO A 243 -6.64 8.02 -0.75
N SER A 244 -7.19 8.19 -1.95
CA SER A 244 -7.03 9.44 -2.72
C SER A 244 -7.52 10.67 -1.97
N ASN A 245 -8.62 10.58 -1.21
CA ASN A 245 -9.11 11.71 -0.42
C ASN A 245 -8.09 12.15 0.63
N THR A 246 -7.41 11.22 1.30
CA THR A 246 -6.32 11.52 2.23
C THR A 246 -5.12 12.12 1.49
N ALA A 247 -4.71 11.51 0.38
CA ALA A 247 -3.55 11.97 -0.39
C ALA A 247 -3.76 13.39 -0.94
N THR A 248 -4.95 13.68 -1.48
CA THR A 248 -5.27 15.01 -2.03
C THR A 248 -5.39 16.07 -0.95
N ASP A 249 -5.98 15.75 0.21
CA ASP A 249 -6.09 16.69 1.33
C ASP A 249 -4.71 17.06 1.87
N ILE A 250 -3.87 16.07 2.18
CA ILE A 250 -2.50 16.30 2.66
C ILE A 250 -1.66 17.07 1.62
N ALA A 251 -1.73 16.65 0.35
CA ALA A 251 -1.01 17.35 -0.71
C ALA A 251 -1.45 18.80 -0.88
N ALA A 252 -2.76 19.08 -0.82
CA ALA A 252 -3.28 20.43 -0.92
C ALA A 252 -2.80 21.34 0.23
N GLN A 253 -2.74 20.80 1.46
CA GLN A 253 -2.19 21.53 2.60
C GLN A 253 -0.70 21.84 2.40
N ILE A 254 0.10 20.84 1.98
CA ILE A 254 1.54 21.01 1.72
C ILE A 254 1.76 22.06 0.62
N VAL A 255 1.01 21.99 -0.48
CA VAL A 255 1.13 22.94 -1.60
C VAL A 255 0.76 24.36 -1.17
N LYS A 256 -0.28 24.50 -0.36
CA LYS A 256 -0.79 25.83 0.08
C LYS A 256 0.01 26.42 1.22
N ASP A 257 0.31 25.64 2.25
CA ASP A 257 0.80 26.13 3.54
C ASP A 257 2.27 25.74 3.80
N GLY A 258 2.89 24.96 2.87
CA GLY A 258 4.25 24.43 3.01
C GLY A 258 4.39 23.36 4.09
N LYS A 259 3.29 22.93 4.70
CA LYS A 259 3.26 21.91 5.77
C LYS A 259 1.87 21.31 5.93
N VAL A 260 1.81 20.16 6.61
CA VAL A 260 0.54 19.56 7.02
C VAL A 260 0.08 20.26 8.30
N THR A 261 -1.07 20.93 8.23
CA THR A 261 -1.68 21.66 9.35
C THR A 261 -2.78 20.87 10.03
N ASN A 262 -3.43 19.95 9.29
CA ASN A 262 -4.48 19.09 9.81
C ASN A 262 -4.28 17.65 9.29
N THR A 263 -3.91 16.76 10.19
CA THR A 263 -3.74 15.34 9.86
C THR A 263 -5.05 14.57 9.86
N HIS A 264 -6.14 15.16 10.36
CA HIS A 264 -7.43 14.51 10.64
C HIS A 264 -7.32 13.25 11.52
N ARG A 265 -6.18 13.02 12.13
CA ARG A 265 -5.89 11.85 12.94
C ARG A 265 -5.88 12.21 14.41
N ALA A 266 -6.67 11.48 15.19
CA ALA A 266 -6.68 11.62 16.64
C ALA A 266 -5.38 11.12 17.26
N ALA A 267 -4.99 11.73 18.38
CA ALA A 267 -3.85 11.31 19.19
C ALA A 267 -4.12 11.52 20.67
N LEU A 268 -3.57 10.63 21.50
CA LEU A 268 -3.54 10.80 22.94
C LEU A 268 -2.53 11.88 23.37
N GLY A 269 -1.49 12.11 22.57
CA GLY A 269 -0.36 12.97 22.93
C GLY A 269 0.60 12.26 23.88
N ILE A 270 1.00 11.04 23.52
CA ILE A 270 2.00 10.25 24.26
C ILE A 270 3.07 9.71 23.31
N ARG A 271 4.24 9.38 23.86
CA ARG A 271 5.22 8.46 23.28
C ARG A 271 5.34 7.26 24.20
N GLY A 272 5.29 6.06 23.66
CA GLY A 272 5.31 4.83 24.41
C GLY A 272 5.75 3.64 23.60
N SER A 273 5.82 2.50 24.25
CA SER A 273 6.15 1.21 23.64
C SER A 273 5.33 0.10 24.27
N THR A 274 5.20 -1.02 23.57
CA THR A 274 4.58 -2.23 24.13
C THR A 274 5.36 -2.71 25.35
N VAL A 275 4.66 -2.99 26.44
CA VAL A 275 5.19 -3.59 27.66
C VAL A 275 4.90 -5.09 27.62
N ILE A 276 5.92 -5.87 27.94
CA ILE A 276 5.79 -7.33 28.08
C ILE A 276 5.55 -7.64 29.56
N GLY A 277 4.50 -8.40 29.84
CA GLY A 277 4.18 -8.85 31.19
C GLY A 277 5.10 -9.95 31.68
N ASP A 278 4.95 -10.34 32.94
CA ASP A 278 5.74 -11.40 33.59
C ASP A 278 5.51 -12.79 32.95
N ASP A 279 4.40 -12.96 32.25
CA ASP A 279 4.04 -14.15 31.45
C ASP A 279 4.68 -14.17 30.07
N GLY A 280 5.48 -13.17 29.71
CA GLY A 280 6.10 -13.01 28.39
C GLY A 280 5.14 -12.52 27.29
N GLN A 281 3.90 -12.16 27.63
CA GLN A 281 2.92 -11.65 26.66
C GLN A 281 2.83 -10.12 26.73
N PRO A 282 2.43 -9.47 25.62
CA PRO A 282 2.10 -8.04 25.63
C PRO A 282 0.99 -7.73 26.63
N SER A 283 1.21 -6.74 27.49
CA SER A 283 0.30 -6.41 28.61
C SER A 283 -0.23 -4.98 28.59
N GLY A 284 0.21 -4.15 27.63
CA GLY A 284 -0.20 -2.76 27.49
C GLY A 284 0.86 -1.88 26.85
N VAL A 285 0.59 -0.58 26.82
CA VAL A 285 1.49 0.44 26.28
C VAL A 285 2.05 1.28 27.41
N GLY A 286 3.33 1.12 27.70
CA GLY A 286 4.07 1.92 28.66
C GLY A 286 4.27 3.35 28.14
N VAL A 287 3.85 4.34 28.91
CA VAL A 287 3.98 5.76 28.59
C VAL A 287 5.40 6.22 28.96
N ALA A 288 6.25 6.44 27.97
CA ALA A 288 7.60 6.97 28.18
C ALA A 288 7.57 8.50 28.33
N ARG A 289 6.70 9.17 27.58
CA ARG A 289 6.57 10.63 27.59
C ARG A 289 5.13 11.05 27.28
N VAL A 290 4.69 12.16 27.88
CA VAL A 290 3.43 12.83 27.60
C VAL A 290 3.72 14.18 26.96
N GLU A 291 3.00 14.53 25.90
CA GLU A 291 3.14 15.82 25.21
C GLU A 291 2.48 16.93 26.03
N ARG A 292 3.23 18.03 26.18
CA ARG A 292 2.76 19.19 26.93
C ARG A 292 1.53 19.81 26.27
N GLY A 293 0.47 20.04 27.03
CA GLY A 293 -0.81 20.54 26.54
C GLY A 293 -1.65 19.52 25.81
N GLY A 294 -1.15 18.28 25.68
CA GLY A 294 -1.87 17.17 25.02
C GLY A 294 -3.06 16.66 25.82
N GLY A 295 -3.88 15.82 25.18
CA GLY A 295 -5.06 15.24 25.81
C GLY A 295 -4.72 14.34 27.00
N ALA A 296 -3.67 13.52 26.88
CA ALA A 296 -3.20 12.65 27.94
C ALA A 296 -2.72 13.43 29.18
N GLU A 297 -1.95 14.52 28.98
CA GLU A 297 -1.49 15.35 30.10
C GLU A 297 -2.67 15.97 30.86
N LYS A 298 -3.64 16.56 30.12
CA LYS A 298 -4.85 17.16 30.69
C LYS A 298 -5.72 16.14 31.44
N ALA A 299 -5.71 14.88 31.02
CA ALA A 299 -6.39 13.78 31.69
C ALA A 299 -5.59 13.18 32.84
N GLY A 300 -4.39 13.69 33.13
CA GLY A 300 -3.54 13.24 34.23
C GLY A 300 -2.80 11.94 33.97
N ILE A 301 -2.63 11.51 32.71
CA ILE A 301 -1.72 10.43 32.34
C ILE A 301 -0.28 10.96 32.46
N ARG A 302 0.63 10.12 32.94
CA ARG A 302 2.02 10.48 33.22
C ARG A 302 2.99 9.45 32.67
N ALA A 303 4.24 9.83 32.50
CA ALA A 303 5.31 8.88 32.23
C ALA A 303 5.38 7.83 33.35
N GLY A 304 5.57 6.57 32.97
CA GLY A 304 5.55 5.42 33.88
C GLY A 304 4.15 4.76 33.99
N ASP A 305 3.08 5.37 33.52
CA ASP A 305 1.78 4.71 33.44
C ASP A 305 1.76 3.68 32.30
N VAL A 306 0.86 2.69 32.37
CA VAL A 306 0.64 1.69 31.30
C VAL A 306 -0.81 1.80 30.84
N ILE A 307 -1.04 2.07 29.56
CA ILE A 307 -2.35 2.08 28.94
C ILE A 307 -2.70 0.64 28.57
N VAL A 308 -3.88 0.18 28.99
CA VAL A 308 -4.32 -1.21 28.79
C VAL A 308 -5.62 -1.32 28.00
N SER A 309 -6.37 -0.22 27.86
CA SER A 309 -7.60 -0.21 27.05
C SER A 309 -7.97 1.19 26.58
N ILE A 310 -8.76 1.26 25.51
CA ILE A 310 -9.42 2.47 25.04
C ILE A 310 -10.86 2.15 24.64
N ASN A 311 -11.84 2.90 25.18
CA ASN A 311 -13.26 2.67 24.98
C ASN A 311 -13.65 1.19 25.16
N ASP A 312 -13.14 0.57 26.23
CA ASP A 312 -13.36 -0.82 26.64
C ASP A 312 -12.74 -1.88 25.69
N LYS A 313 -12.06 -1.46 24.61
CA LYS A 313 -11.22 -2.35 23.77
C LYS A 313 -9.86 -2.49 24.44
N GLU A 314 -9.42 -3.71 24.72
CA GLU A 314 -8.08 -3.99 25.20
C GLU A 314 -7.03 -3.57 24.16
N THR A 315 -5.91 -3.02 24.64
CA THR A 315 -4.80 -2.53 23.81
C THR A 315 -3.48 -3.05 24.36
N PRO A 316 -3.21 -4.37 24.27
CA PRO A 316 -1.99 -4.98 24.80
C PRO A 316 -0.73 -4.51 24.08
N THR A 317 -0.83 -4.02 22.85
CA THR A 317 0.29 -3.53 22.05
C THR A 317 0.11 -2.09 21.61
N MET A 318 1.22 -1.45 21.22
CA MET A 318 1.20 -0.11 20.61
C MET A 318 0.42 -0.10 19.27
N ALA A 319 0.47 -1.19 18.50
CA ALA A 319 -0.27 -1.32 17.25
C ALA A 319 -1.78 -1.32 17.48
N GLU A 320 -2.27 -2.09 18.47
CA GLU A 320 -3.68 -2.15 18.82
C GLU A 320 -4.20 -0.83 19.42
N LEU A 321 -3.36 -0.13 20.22
CA LEU A 321 -3.69 1.21 20.69
C LEU A 321 -3.82 2.19 19.51
N ALA A 322 -2.89 2.17 18.58
CA ALA A 322 -2.92 3.02 17.38
C ALA A 322 -4.16 2.72 16.52
N GLU A 323 -4.49 1.44 16.32
CA GLU A 323 -5.70 1.01 15.61
C GLU A 323 -6.97 1.53 16.29
N ALA A 324 -7.09 1.38 17.61
CA ALA A 324 -8.25 1.83 18.35
C ALA A 324 -8.45 3.35 18.28
N ILE A 325 -7.35 4.13 18.28
CA ILE A 325 -7.38 5.59 18.12
C ILE A 325 -7.76 6.00 16.69
N THR A 326 -7.37 5.22 15.68
CA THR A 326 -7.65 5.52 14.26
C THR A 326 -9.14 5.62 13.95
N ALA A 327 -9.99 4.92 14.70
CA ALA A 327 -11.45 5.00 14.58
C ALA A 327 -12.06 6.31 15.15
N LEU A 328 -11.24 7.13 15.82
CA LEU A 328 -11.66 8.34 16.52
C LEU A 328 -11.15 9.59 15.79
N LYS A 329 -11.74 10.74 16.11
CA LYS A 329 -11.38 12.05 15.53
C LYS A 329 -10.73 12.95 16.58
N PRO A 330 -9.91 13.94 16.17
CA PRO A 330 -9.49 15.00 17.07
C PRO A 330 -10.70 15.67 17.72
N GLY A 331 -10.64 15.86 19.04
CA GLY A 331 -11.73 16.40 19.85
C GLY A 331 -12.66 15.35 20.46
N ASP A 332 -12.65 14.12 20.00
CA ASP A 332 -13.44 13.04 20.62
C ASP A 332 -12.94 12.74 22.05
N LYS A 333 -13.87 12.31 22.89
CA LYS A 333 -13.55 11.85 24.25
C LYS A 333 -13.42 10.33 24.25
N ALA A 334 -12.27 9.85 24.70
CA ALA A 334 -11.98 8.43 24.83
C ALA A 334 -11.81 8.06 26.30
N ARG A 335 -12.42 6.94 26.73
CA ARG A 335 -12.15 6.32 28.03
C ARG A 335 -10.90 5.47 27.92
N VAL A 336 -9.88 5.82 28.69
CA VAL A 336 -8.57 5.16 28.64
C VAL A 336 -8.35 4.44 29.97
N GLY A 337 -8.23 3.11 29.91
CA GLY A 337 -7.84 2.29 31.06
C GLY A 337 -6.34 2.38 31.28
N VAL A 338 -5.95 2.74 32.50
CA VAL A 338 -4.55 3.00 32.85
C VAL A 338 -4.18 2.22 34.11
N ILE A 339 -3.00 1.60 34.09
CA ILE A 339 -2.32 1.12 35.31
C ILE A 339 -1.28 2.18 35.65
N ARG A 340 -1.42 2.79 36.80
CA ARG A 340 -0.48 3.79 37.30
C ARG A 340 0.86 3.15 37.70
N ALA A 341 1.91 3.93 37.73
CA ALA A 341 3.22 3.46 38.26
C ALA A 341 3.15 2.85 39.66
N SER A 342 2.11 3.20 40.45
CA SER A 342 1.82 2.61 41.75
C SER A 342 1.11 1.24 41.70
N GLY A 343 0.78 0.72 40.52
CA GLY A 343 -0.02 -0.49 40.31
C GLY A 343 -1.53 -0.27 40.38
N LYS A 344 -2.02 0.92 40.71
CA LYS A 344 -3.45 1.22 40.78
C LYS A 344 -4.05 1.25 39.36
N ARG A 345 -5.15 0.53 39.14
CA ARG A 345 -5.92 0.59 37.90
C ARG A 345 -7.02 1.66 38.01
N GLU A 346 -7.15 2.47 36.97
CA GLU A 346 -8.23 3.45 36.86
C GLU A 346 -8.57 3.74 35.40
N THR A 347 -9.74 4.34 35.17
CA THR A 347 -10.13 4.81 33.84
C THR A 347 -10.19 6.33 33.86
N VAL A 348 -9.52 6.95 32.89
CA VAL A 348 -9.51 8.40 32.68
C VAL A 348 -10.17 8.76 31.37
N THR A 349 -10.85 9.90 31.31
CA THR A 349 -11.41 10.41 30.05
C THR A 349 -10.42 11.38 29.42
N VAL A 350 -9.95 11.04 28.23
CA VAL A 350 -9.01 11.84 27.45
C VAL A 350 -9.76 12.51 26.30
N THR A 351 -9.68 13.82 26.18
CA THR A 351 -10.06 14.52 24.94
C THR A 351 -8.89 14.40 23.97
N LEU A 352 -9.11 13.70 22.86
CA LEU A 352 -8.06 13.42 21.89
C LEU A 352 -7.61 14.71 21.20
N GLY A 353 -6.31 14.90 21.12
CA GLY A 353 -5.70 15.94 20.29
C GLY A 353 -5.58 15.48 18.84
N GLN A 354 -4.90 16.30 18.05
CA GLN A 354 -4.51 15.96 16.68
C GLN A 354 -3.12 15.32 16.71
N LEU A 355 -2.92 14.27 15.90
CA LEU A 355 -1.59 13.70 15.69
C LEU A 355 -0.70 14.78 15.05
N PRO A 356 0.48 15.08 15.60
CA PRO A 356 1.43 15.99 14.96
C PRO A 356 1.81 15.51 13.55
N SER A 357 2.22 16.45 12.70
CA SER A 357 2.71 16.16 11.35
C SER A 357 4.17 15.71 11.32
N GLU A 358 4.90 15.92 12.42
CA GLU A 358 6.32 15.57 12.60
C GLU A 358 6.51 14.27 13.40
#